data_f61e677bd55b44052d1ac08e74c510ec
#
_entry.id   f61e677bd55b44052d1ac08e74c510ec
#
_cell.length_a   1.000
_cell.length_b   1.000
_cell.length_c   1.000
_cell.angle_alpha   90.00
_cell.angle_beta   90.00
_cell.angle_gamma   90.00
#
_symmetry.space_group_name_H-M   'P 1'
#
loop_
_entity.id
_entity.type
_entity.pdbx_description
1 polymer ?
#
loop_
_entity_poly.entity_id
_entity_poly.type
_entity_poly.pdbx_seq_one_letter_code
_entity_poly.pdbx_strand_id
1 'polypeptide(L)'
;NFLFEDVDIEKFNTDYKHSVLTNHHNECLSLSKDEVEKLVIVHKNADNIIIDQLHKTIPILTKYEKTKLLGLRVVQLNNNAIPYINANENMTNIEIAFREIELKKIPLIIKRPLSNNKFEYWRLKDLEIL
;
A
#
# COMPACT_ATOMS: atom_id res chain seq x y z
N ASN A 1 10.38 -42.96 31.56
CA ASN A 1 8.99 -42.45 31.41
C ASN A 1 9.05 -40.95 31.13
N PHE A 2 9.21 -40.58 29.85
CA PHE A 2 8.92 -39.24 29.41
C PHE A 2 7.40 -39.12 29.36
N LEU A 3 6.81 -38.43 30.32
CA LEU A 3 5.47 -37.92 30.20
C LEU A 3 5.51 -36.84 29.15
N PHE A 4 5.01 -37.09 27.95
CA PHE A 4 4.61 -36.05 27.04
C PHE A 4 3.50 -35.30 27.75
N GLU A 5 3.79 -34.11 28.22
CA GLU A 5 2.73 -33.13 28.54
C GLU A 5 1.82 -33.06 27.32
N ASP A 6 0.53 -33.05 27.56
CA ASP A 6 -0.49 -32.95 26.50
C ASP A 6 -0.19 -31.71 25.67
N VAL A 7 0.57 -31.92 24.62
CA VAL A 7 0.75 -30.88 23.60
C VAL A 7 -0.64 -30.67 23.01
N ASP A 8 -1.13 -29.44 23.13
CA ASP A 8 -2.42 -29.05 22.58
C ASP A 8 -2.37 -29.22 21.05
N ILE A 9 -2.71 -30.42 20.59
CA ILE A 9 -2.65 -30.84 19.19
C ILE A 9 -3.56 -29.96 18.34
N GLU A 10 -4.65 -29.44 18.88
CA GLU A 10 -5.54 -28.53 18.17
C GLU A 10 -4.85 -27.19 17.92
N LYS A 11 -4.17 -26.65 18.93
CA LYS A 11 -3.40 -25.41 18.78
C LYS A 11 -2.24 -25.58 17.79
N PHE A 12 -1.52 -26.69 17.91
CA PHE A 12 -0.43 -26.99 16.95
C PHE A 12 -0.95 -27.11 15.52
N ASN A 13 -2.08 -27.78 15.30
CA ASN A 13 -2.69 -27.93 13.99
C ASN A 13 -3.20 -26.60 13.43
N THR A 14 -3.74 -25.72 14.27
CA THR A 14 -4.17 -24.38 13.84
C THR A 14 -2.98 -23.51 13.47
N ASP A 15 -1.92 -23.52 14.30
CA ASP A 15 -0.70 -22.75 14.03
C ASP A 15 0.02 -23.26 12.78
N TYR A 16 0.07 -24.59 12.59
CA TYR A 16 0.65 -25.19 11.40
C TYR A 16 -0.13 -24.82 10.12
N LYS A 17 -1.45 -24.94 10.15
CA LYS A 17 -2.31 -24.54 9.03
C LYS A 17 -2.15 -23.06 8.70
N HIS A 18 -2.09 -22.20 9.72
CA HIS A 18 -1.87 -20.78 9.53
C HIS A 18 -0.51 -20.49 8.90
N SER A 19 0.57 -21.16 9.36
CA SER A 19 1.91 -20.98 8.80
C SER A 19 2.01 -21.48 7.37
N VAL A 20 1.35 -22.58 7.03
CA VAL A 20 1.31 -23.09 5.64
C VAL A 20 0.55 -22.13 4.73
N LEU A 21 -0.58 -21.58 5.17
CA LEU A 21 -1.34 -20.59 4.41
C LEU A 21 -0.52 -19.33 4.18
N THR A 22 0.15 -18.81 5.20
CA THR A 22 0.97 -17.59 5.08
C THR A 22 2.19 -17.78 4.17
N ASN A 23 2.79 -18.97 4.16
CA ASN A 23 3.99 -19.24 3.36
C ASN A 23 3.67 -19.56 1.90
N HIS A 24 2.53 -20.19 1.61
CA HIS A 24 2.17 -20.65 0.26
C HIS A 24 1.04 -19.85 -0.40
N HIS A 25 0.27 -19.12 0.37
CA HIS A 25 -0.86 -18.34 -0.09
C HIS A 25 -0.82 -16.92 0.48
N ASN A 26 0.09 -16.10 -0.05
CA ASN A 26 0.24 -14.72 0.37
C ASN A 26 -1.03 -13.88 0.19
N GLU A 27 -1.89 -14.26 -0.75
CA GLU A 27 -3.21 -13.65 -0.95
C GLU A 27 -4.11 -13.71 0.28
N CYS A 28 -3.96 -14.73 1.13
CA CYS A 28 -4.71 -14.83 2.40
C CYS A 28 -4.33 -13.76 3.42
N LEU A 29 -3.17 -13.12 3.25
CA LEU A 29 -2.69 -12.00 4.07
C LEU A 29 -3.11 -10.65 3.51
N SER A 30 -3.63 -10.60 2.27
CA SER A 30 -4.08 -9.36 1.66
C SER A 30 -5.38 -8.89 2.34
N LEU A 31 -5.43 -7.61 2.64
CA LEU A 31 -6.64 -6.97 3.13
C LEU A 31 -7.66 -6.82 2.00
N SER A 32 -8.95 -6.88 2.35
CA SER A 32 -10.01 -6.55 1.41
C SER A 32 -9.95 -5.07 1.02
N LYS A 33 -10.53 -4.73 -0.13
CA LYS A 33 -10.61 -3.34 -0.59
C LYS A 33 -11.28 -2.42 0.44
N ASP A 34 -12.36 -2.88 1.05
CA ASP A 34 -13.11 -2.11 2.05
C ASP A 34 -12.29 -1.84 3.32
N GLU A 35 -11.47 -2.81 3.74
CA GLU A 35 -10.54 -2.63 4.87
C GLU A 35 -9.46 -1.61 4.56
N VAL A 36 -8.88 -1.68 3.36
CA VAL A 36 -7.86 -0.73 2.90
C VAL A 36 -8.47 0.68 2.81
N GLU A 37 -9.67 0.84 2.27
CA GLU A 37 -10.36 2.13 2.18
C GLU A 37 -10.58 2.78 3.56
N LYS A 38 -10.82 1.99 4.60
CA LYS A 38 -10.91 2.49 5.99
C LYS A 38 -9.56 2.89 6.56
N LEU A 39 -8.51 2.14 6.25
CA LEU A 39 -7.16 2.37 6.75
C LEU A 39 -6.44 3.55 6.09
N VAL A 40 -6.86 3.97 4.91
CA VAL A 40 -6.24 5.12 4.20
C VAL A 40 -6.77 6.48 4.65
N ILE A 41 -7.81 6.52 5.48
CA ILE A 41 -8.37 7.79 5.95
C ILE A 41 -7.39 8.44 6.93
N VAL A 42 -6.93 9.65 6.58
CA VAL A 42 -6.01 10.43 7.42
C VAL A 42 -6.80 11.49 8.17
N HIS A 43 -6.69 11.48 9.49
CA HIS A 43 -7.28 12.50 10.35
C HIS A 43 -6.26 13.60 10.64
N LYS A 44 -6.61 14.84 10.27
CA LYS A 44 -5.79 16.03 10.49
C LYS A 44 -6.45 16.98 11.49
N ASN A 45 -5.61 17.67 12.25
CA ASN A 45 -6.02 18.77 13.13
C ASN A 45 -6.32 20.04 12.29
N ALA A 46 -6.88 21.07 12.94
CA ALA A 46 -7.10 22.40 12.36
C ALA A 46 -5.82 23.02 11.76
N ASP A 47 -4.66 22.67 12.30
CA ASP A 47 -3.33 23.10 11.85
C ASP A 47 -2.72 22.21 10.75
N ASN A 48 -3.53 21.33 10.13
CA ASN A 48 -3.10 20.32 9.16
C ASN A 48 -2.08 19.29 9.65
N ILE A 49 -1.93 19.15 10.97
CA ILE A 49 -1.07 18.16 11.59
C ILE A 49 -1.83 16.84 11.67
N ILE A 50 -1.18 15.75 11.26
CA ILE A 50 -1.76 14.41 11.32
C ILE A 50 -1.78 13.93 12.77
N ILE A 51 -2.99 13.67 13.29
CA ILE A 51 -3.21 13.20 14.67
C ILE A 51 -3.59 11.72 14.73
N ASP A 52 -3.66 11.06 13.58
CA ASP A 52 -4.06 9.67 13.44
C ASP A 52 -2.96 8.73 13.95
N GLN A 53 -3.33 7.75 14.75
CA GLN A 53 -2.40 6.71 15.21
C GLN A 53 -2.03 5.70 14.13
N LEU A 54 -2.81 5.59 13.07
CA LEU A 54 -2.58 4.69 11.94
C LEU A 54 -1.57 5.24 10.92
N HIS A 55 -1.22 6.53 11.01
CA HIS A 55 -0.33 7.23 10.08
C HIS A 55 0.77 7.96 10.85
N LYS A 56 1.83 7.22 11.21
CA LYS A 56 2.95 7.73 12.02
C LYS A 56 4.18 8.09 11.21
N THR A 57 4.32 7.56 10.00
CA THR A 57 5.46 7.84 9.13
C THR A 57 5.34 9.23 8.49
N ILE A 58 6.46 9.73 7.98
CA ILE A 58 6.54 11.05 7.33
C ILE A 58 5.55 11.14 6.17
N PRO A 59 4.69 12.18 6.13
CA PRO A 59 3.71 12.38 5.06
C PRO A 59 4.32 12.93 3.77
N ILE A 60 5.48 12.44 3.40
CA ILE A 60 6.23 12.84 2.22
C ILE A 60 6.43 11.62 1.34
N LEU A 61 6.20 11.79 0.03
CA LEU A 61 6.48 10.75 -0.95
C LEU A 61 7.98 10.61 -1.13
N THR A 62 8.53 9.43 -0.80
CA THR A 62 9.95 9.14 -0.98
C THR A 62 10.31 8.95 -2.45
N LYS A 63 11.58 9.15 -2.79
CA LYS A 63 12.08 8.91 -4.17
C LYS A 63 11.82 7.49 -4.63
N TYR A 64 12.00 6.51 -3.74
CA TYR A 64 11.74 5.11 -4.04
C TYR A 64 10.27 4.87 -4.37
N GLU A 65 9.36 5.38 -3.54
CA GLU A 65 7.92 5.26 -3.76
C GLU A 65 7.48 5.97 -5.04
N LYS A 66 8.01 7.16 -5.29
CA LYS A 66 7.75 7.92 -6.53
C LYS A 66 8.17 7.14 -7.77
N THR A 67 9.36 6.55 -7.75
CA THR A 67 9.88 5.74 -8.87
C THR A 67 9.04 4.50 -9.09
N LYS A 68 8.63 3.83 -8.03
CA LYS A 68 7.78 2.64 -8.09
C LYS A 68 6.39 2.97 -8.65
N LEU A 69 5.78 4.06 -8.20
CA LEU A 69 4.50 4.54 -8.74
C LEU A 69 4.60 4.88 -10.22
N LEU A 70 5.65 5.57 -10.60
CA LEU A 70 5.92 5.93 -11.99
C LEU A 70 6.01 4.68 -12.87
N GLY A 71 6.81 3.70 -12.45
CA GLY A 71 6.97 2.44 -13.18
C GLY A 71 5.65 1.68 -13.34
N LEU A 72 4.88 1.54 -12.27
CA LEU A 72 3.57 0.89 -12.30
C LEU A 72 2.59 1.61 -13.23
N ARG A 73 2.57 2.95 -13.17
CA ARG A 73 1.66 3.74 -14.01
C ARG A 73 2.03 3.65 -15.48
N VAL A 74 3.32 3.69 -15.81
CA VAL A 74 3.80 3.53 -17.19
C VAL A 74 3.38 2.17 -17.74
N VAL A 75 3.50 1.09 -16.97
CA VAL A 75 3.04 -0.23 -17.39
C VAL A 75 1.54 -0.23 -17.67
N GLN A 76 0.73 0.40 -16.84
CA GLN A 76 -0.70 0.53 -17.06
C GLN A 76 -1.01 1.31 -18.35
N LEU A 77 -0.32 2.44 -18.58
CA LEU A 77 -0.50 3.24 -19.79
C LEU A 77 -0.06 2.48 -21.06
N ASN A 78 1.01 1.70 -20.99
CA ASN A 78 1.43 0.83 -22.09
C ASN A 78 0.41 -0.26 -22.40
N ASN A 79 -0.39 -0.67 -21.41
CA ASN A 79 -1.51 -1.59 -21.57
C ASN A 79 -2.84 -0.88 -21.90
N ASN A 80 -2.77 0.31 -22.48
CA ASN A 80 -3.91 1.11 -22.92
C ASN A 80 -4.84 1.59 -21.80
N ALA A 81 -4.32 1.84 -20.60
CA ALA A 81 -5.09 2.50 -19.55
C ALA A 81 -5.40 3.96 -19.95
N ILE A 82 -6.57 4.43 -19.54
CA ILE A 82 -7.00 5.80 -19.83
C ILE A 82 -6.23 6.78 -18.93
N PRO A 83 -5.57 7.82 -19.49
CA PRO A 83 -4.93 8.86 -18.68
C PRO A 83 -5.96 9.64 -17.85
N TYR A 84 -5.57 10.04 -16.65
CA TYR A 84 -6.39 10.92 -15.77
C TYR A 84 -6.18 12.41 -16.03
N ILE A 85 -5.31 12.73 -16.99
CA ILE A 85 -5.02 14.09 -17.44
C ILE A 85 -5.32 14.23 -18.93
N ASN A 86 -5.51 15.45 -19.39
CA ASN A 86 -5.59 15.72 -20.81
C ASN A 86 -4.19 15.60 -21.40
N ALA A 87 -3.93 14.46 -22.03
CA ALA A 87 -2.65 14.21 -22.69
C ALA A 87 -2.71 14.71 -24.15
N ASN A 88 -1.66 15.39 -24.57
CA ASN A 88 -1.46 15.73 -25.97
C ASN A 88 -0.94 14.50 -26.74
N GLU A 89 -1.23 14.41 -28.02
CA GLU A 89 -0.79 13.29 -28.88
C GLU A 89 0.72 13.10 -28.93
N ASN A 90 1.48 14.14 -28.64
CA ASN A 90 2.94 14.13 -28.64
C ASN A 90 3.58 13.73 -27.30
N MET A 91 2.79 13.47 -26.26
CA MET A 91 3.32 13.09 -24.94
C MET A 91 3.62 11.60 -24.88
N THR A 92 4.77 11.25 -24.36
CA THR A 92 5.11 9.86 -24.04
C THR A 92 4.37 9.37 -22.81
N ASN A 93 4.19 8.06 -22.69
CA ASN A 93 3.53 7.47 -21.50
C ASN A 93 4.26 7.80 -20.19
N ILE A 94 5.58 7.97 -20.24
CA ILE A 94 6.40 8.37 -19.10
C ILE A 94 6.06 9.80 -18.68
N GLU A 95 5.95 10.71 -19.63
CA GLU A 95 5.60 12.12 -19.37
C GLU A 95 4.18 12.26 -18.83
N ILE A 96 3.25 11.48 -19.36
CA ILE A 96 1.87 11.41 -18.84
C ILE A 96 1.86 10.93 -17.40
N ALA A 97 2.52 9.80 -17.11
CA ALA A 97 2.60 9.25 -15.77
C ALA A 97 3.26 10.21 -14.77
N PHE A 98 4.33 10.89 -15.18
CA PHE A 98 5.01 11.86 -14.35
C PHE A 98 4.11 13.04 -13.98
N ARG A 99 3.39 13.57 -14.95
CA ARG A 99 2.42 14.66 -14.73
C ARG A 99 1.24 14.25 -13.87
N GLU A 100 0.74 13.02 -14.03
CA GLU A 100 -0.31 12.48 -13.19
C GLU A 100 0.13 12.37 -11.71
N ILE A 101 1.40 12.01 -11.46
CA ILE A 101 1.96 11.97 -10.11
C ILE A 101 2.04 13.38 -9.53
N GLU A 102 2.57 14.34 -10.28
CA GLU A 102 2.68 15.73 -9.82
C GLU A 102 1.33 16.35 -9.47
N LEU A 103 0.31 16.04 -10.26
CA LEU A 103 -1.07 16.49 -10.01
C LEU A 103 -1.83 15.62 -9.00
N LYS A 104 -1.18 14.59 -8.46
CA LYS A 104 -1.77 13.65 -7.48
C LYS A 104 -3.07 13.00 -7.93
N LYS A 105 -3.23 12.76 -9.23
CA LYS A 105 -4.46 12.19 -9.81
C LYS A 105 -4.51 10.68 -9.88
N ILE A 106 -3.40 10.01 -9.60
CA ILE A 106 -3.33 8.55 -9.66
C ILE A 106 -4.05 7.95 -8.44
N PRO A 107 -5.03 7.06 -8.63
CA PRO A 107 -5.77 6.44 -7.53
C PRO A 107 -5.02 5.23 -6.95
N LEU A 108 -3.73 5.32 -6.76
CA LEU A 108 -2.91 4.28 -6.17
C LEU A 108 -2.70 4.53 -4.68
N ILE A 109 -2.73 3.45 -3.92
CA ILE A 109 -2.48 3.45 -2.48
C ILE A 109 -1.09 2.90 -2.22
N ILE A 110 -0.31 3.63 -1.43
CA ILE A 110 1.04 3.25 -1.05
C ILE A 110 0.98 2.46 0.25
N LYS A 111 1.52 1.24 0.21
CA LYS A 111 1.67 0.37 1.37
C LYS A 111 3.08 0.50 1.91
N ARG A 112 3.22 1.14 3.08
CA ARG A 112 4.51 1.28 3.76
C ARG A 112 4.67 0.19 4.81
N PRO A 113 5.71 -0.64 4.73
CA PRO A 113 6.01 -1.60 5.78
C PRO A 113 6.54 -0.89 7.03
N LEU A 114 6.04 -1.30 8.18
CA LEU A 114 6.52 -0.86 9.48
C LEU A 114 7.25 -2.00 10.20
N SER A 115 7.94 -1.69 11.29
CA SER A 115 8.40 -2.69 12.24
C SER A 115 7.19 -3.48 12.79
N ASN A 116 7.42 -4.70 13.28
CA ASN A 116 6.38 -5.61 13.82
C ASN A 116 5.36 -6.12 12.79
N ASN A 117 5.74 -6.26 11.53
CA ASN A 117 4.86 -6.76 10.45
C ASN A 117 3.56 -5.97 10.28
N LYS A 118 3.56 -4.71 10.65
CA LYS A 118 2.46 -3.77 10.42
C LYS A 118 2.71 -2.98 9.14
N PHE A 119 1.63 -2.45 8.58
CA PHE A 119 1.67 -1.64 7.36
C PHE A 119 0.86 -0.37 7.54
N GLU A 120 1.33 0.70 6.94
CA GLU A 120 0.55 1.92 6.76
C GLU A 120 0.11 2.06 5.32
N TYR A 121 -1.10 2.56 5.13
CA TYR A 121 -1.69 2.80 3.81
C TYR A 121 -1.88 4.29 3.60
N TRP A 122 -1.28 4.81 2.54
CA TRP A 122 -1.33 6.21 2.20
C TRP A 122 -1.89 6.41 0.80
N ARG A 123 -2.79 7.38 0.65
CA ARG A 123 -3.21 7.86 -0.67
C ARG A 123 -2.20 8.89 -1.17
N LEU A 124 -1.94 8.90 -2.47
CA LEU A 124 -0.99 9.87 -3.07
C LEU A 124 -1.38 11.32 -2.75
N LYS A 125 -2.67 11.64 -2.72
CA LYS A 125 -3.17 12.99 -2.42
C LYS A 125 -2.85 13.48 -1.00
N ASP A 126 -2.64 12.57 -0.06
CA ASP A 126 -2.35 12.88 1.34
C ASP A 126 -0.83 13.04 1.59
N LEU A 127 0.00 12.72 0.62
CA LEU A 127 1.45 12.83 0.68
C LEU A 127 1.94 14.10 -0.01
N GLU A 128 2.97 14.72 0.54
CA GLU A 128 3.67 15.82 -0.10
C GLU A 128 4.73 15.30 -1.08
N ILE A 129 4.83 15.95 -2.22
CA ILE A 129 5.82 15.65 -3.27
C ILE A 129 6.87 16.75 -3.21
N LEU A 130 8.09 16.34 -2.96
CA LEU A 130 9.27 17.22 -2.99
C LEU A 130 9.88 17.29 -4.38
#